data_16e14021e023a23ecd480f9200bcc5c3
#
_entry.id   16e14021e023a23ecd480f9200bcc5c3
#
_cell.length_a   1.000
_cell.length_b   1.000
_cell.length_c   1.000
_cell.angle_alpha   90.00
_cell.angle_beta   90.00
_cell.angle_gamma   90.00
#
_symmetry.space_group_name_H-M   'P 1'
#
loop_
_entity.id
_entity.type
_entity.pdbx_description
1 polymer ?
#
loop_
_entity_poly.entity_id
_entity_poly.type
_entity_poly.pdbx_seq_one_letter_code
_entity_poly.pdbx_strand_id
1 'polypeptide(L)'
;MFQFTQSVQLMPDPGERVEDLLPAQVSNQKIVEVLFNIATILEMQQANPYRILAYRNAARGILAMPEPVGPYFARGEKPPVSGLGERLRRKITELVLTGHMTFYDDLCEESLPEDVRDLMRVPHVGPRTALRLAGQLDIHSVPALLAATERLSLRDHYGFGPRSEQRLAEGALAVLAHEASADGDDTPAPPPAPAAEPHLPAA
;
A
#
# COMPACT_ATOMS: atom_id res chain seq x y z
N MET A 1 1.15 30.65 -44.60
CA MET A 1 0.90 31.37 -43.35
C MET A 1 0.77 30.32 -42.26
N PHE A 2 1.90 29.94 -41.65
CA PHE A 2 1.95 28.87 -40.63
C PHE A 2 1.86 29.53 -39.26
N GLN A 3 0.79 29.26 -38.53
CA GLN A 3 0.66 29.66 -37.14
C GLN A 3 1.41 28.64 -36.24
N PHE A 4 2.49 29.08 -35.64
CA PHE A 4 3.18 28.37 -34.55
C PHE A 4 2.30 28.45 -33.31
N THR A 5 1.69 27.34 -32.92
CA THR A 5 1.08 27.21 -31.58
C THR A 5 2.22 27.05 -30.57
N GLN A 6 2.52 28.10 -29.81
CA GLN A 6 3.45 28.06 -28.69
C GLN A 6 2.86 27.16 -27.62
N SER A 7 3.50 26.00 -27.40
CA SER A 7 3.33 25.20 -26.19
C SER A 7 3.84 26.02 -25.03
N VAL A 8 2.93 26.55 -24.21
CA VAL A 8 3.26 27.18 -22.93
C VAL A 8 3.78 26.08 -22.02
N GLN A 9 5.09 26.05 -21.87
CA GLN A 9 5.77 25.20 -20.90
C GLN A 9 5.46 25.79 -19.52
N LEU A 10 4.56 25.14 -18.78
CA LEU A 10 4.23 25.52 -17.41
C LEU A 10 5.49 25.31 -16.57
N MET A 11 6.24 26.37 -16.33
CA MET A 11 7.28 26.36 -15.30
C MET A 11 6.59 26.32 -13.93
N PRO A 12 6.98 25.42 -13.03
CA PRO A 12 6.44 25.41 -11.66
C PRO A 12 6.78 26.75 -10.97
N ASP A 13 5.83 27.22 -10.19
CA ASP A 13 5.92 28.48 -9.42
C ASP A 13 7.17 28.41 -8.49
N PRO A 14 8.03 29.45 -8.44
CA PRO A 14 9.26 29.42 -7.62
C PRO A 14 9.01 29.32 -6.10
N GLY A 15 7.76 29.24 -5.67
CA GLY A 15 7.35 29.01 -4.28
C GLY A 15 6.91 27.57 -3.96
N GLU A 16 6.67 26.72 -4.96
CA GLU A 16 6.34 25.31 -4.73
C GLU A 16 7.63 24.55 -4.40
N ARG A 17 7.69 24.06 -3.18
CA ARG A 17 8.77 23.14 -2.78
C ARG A 17 8.58 21.84 -3.57
N VAL A 18 9.67 21.32 -4.10
CA VAL A 18 9.71 20.00 -4.78
C VAL A 18 9.09 18.89 -3.90
N GLU A 19 9.05 19.12 -2.58
CA GLU A 19 8.43 18.25 -1.58
C GLU A 19 6.90 18.15 -1.72
N ASP A 20 6.22 19.19 -2.26
CA ASP A 20 4.76 19.22 -2.45
C ASP A 20 4.32 18.52 -3.75
N LEU A 21 5.26 18.21 -4.65
CA LEU A 21 5.03 17.51 -5.92
C LEU A 21 5.29 15.99 -5.83
N LEU A 22 5.79 15.49 -4.71
CA LEU A 22 6.00 14.06 -4.52
C LEU A 22 4.69 13.39 -4.14
N PRO A 23 4.34 12.24 -4.75
CA PRO A 23 3.23 11.42 -4.31
C PRO A 23 3.39 11.13 -2.82
N ALA A 24 2.28 11.05 -2.09
CA ALA A 24 2.22 10.90 -0.63
C ALA A 24 3.41 10.11 -0.10
N GLN A 25 4.30 10.78 0.64
CA GLN A 25 5.61 10.24 1.01
C GLN A 25 5.45 8.90 1.73
N VAL A 26 5.95 7.84 1.13
CA VAL A 26 5.94 6.51 1.76
C VAL A 26 6.71 6.59 3.06
N SER A 27 6.03 6.35 4.18
CA SER A 27 6.63 6.45 5.51
C SER A 27 7.70 5.38 5.74
N ASN A 28 8.67 5.66 6.64
CA ASN A 28 9.64 4.65 7.08
C ASN A 28 8.94 3.37 7.54
N GLN A 29 7.80 3.51 8.24
CA GLN A 29 7.02 2.38 8.73
C GLN A 29 6.50 1.50 7.59
N LYS A 30 6.00 2.09 6.50
CA LYS A 30 5.55 1.33 5.32
C LYS A 30 6.69 0.61 4.62
N ILE A 31 7.84 1.26 4.46
CA ILE A 31 9.04 0.62 3.88
C ILE A 31 9.47 -0.55 4.75
N VAL A 32 9.53 -0.36 6.07
CA VAL A 32 9.91 -1.40 7.04
C VAL A 32 8.95 -2.58 7.01
N GLU A 33 7.64 -2.32 6.94
CA GLU A 33 6.60 -3.35 6.82
C GLU A 33 6.83 -4.23 5.57
N VAL A 34 6.98 -3.61 4.40
CA VAL A 34 7.23 -4.34 3.14
C VAL A 34 8.51 -5.18 3.23
N LEU A 35 9.60 -4.63 3.75
CA LEU A 35 10.86 -5.36 3.88
C LEU A 35 10.77 -6.55 4.86
N PHE A 36 10.05 -6.41 5.98
CA PHE A 36 9.82 -7.53 6.90
C PHE A 36 8.89 -8.58 6.30
N ASN A 37 7.86 -8.18 5.54
CA ASN A 37 6.98 -9.10 4.84
C ASN A 37 7.76 -9.93 3.81
N ILE A 38 8.61 -9.30 3.00
CA ILE A 38 9.51 -10.00 2.07
C ILE A 38 10.38 -11.00 2.82
N ALA A 39 11.04 -10.58 3.91
CA ALA A 39 11.89 -11.47 4.69
C ALA A 39 11.11 -12.65 5.25
N THR A 40 9.85 -12.43 5.65
CA THR A 40 8.98 -13.48 6.19
C THR A 40 8.58 -14.48 5.11
N ILE A 41 8.17 -14.03 3.93
CA ILE A 41 7.80 -14.91 2.81
C ILE A 41 9.03 -15.72 2.36
N LEU A 42 10.19 -15.08 2.21
CA LEU A 42 11.44 -15.76 1.87
C LEU A 42 11.84 -16.81 2.90
N GLU A 43 11.59 -16.55 4.20
CA GLU A 43 11.84 -17.54 5.26
C GLU A 43 10.88 -18.73 5.16
N MET A 44 9.61 -18.50 4.85
CA MET A 44 8.63 -19.57 4.63
C MET A 44 9.00 -20.44 3.42
N GLN A 45 9.57 -19.86 2.40
CA GLN A 45 10.10 -20.55 1.21
C GLN A 45 11.45 -21.24 1.47
N GLN A 46 12.01 -21.16 2.68
CA GLN A 46 13.35 -21.66 2.99
C GLN A 46 14.45 -21.09 2.07
N ALA A 47 14.28 -19.83 1.63
CA ALA A 47 15.22 -19.16 0.74
C ALA A 47 16.57 -18.90 1.44
N ASN A 48 17.56 -18.47 0.66
CA ASN A 48 18.92 -18.20 1.16
C ASN A 48 18.92 -17.30 2.42
N PRO A 49 19.47 -17.75 3.56
CA PRO A 49 19.48 -17.02 4.83
C PRO A 49 20.12 -15.63 4.75
N TYR A 50 21.17 -15.46 3.92
CA TYR A 50 21.82 -14.17 3.73
C TYR A 50 20.90 -13.16 3.07
N ARG A 51 20.03 -13.62 2.16
CA ARG A 51 19.02 -12.77 1.53
C ARG A 51 17.96 -12.33 2.54
N ILE A 52 17.46 -13.25 3.35
CA ILE A 52 16.50 -12.95 4.44
C ILE A 52 17.10 -11.93 5.42
N LEU A 53 18.35 -12.16 5.83
CA LEU A 53 19.06 -11.27 6.75
C LEU A 53 19.25 -9.86 6.17
N ALA A 54 19.55 -9.75 4.87
CA ALA A 54 19.70 -8.45 4.20
C ALA A 54 18.42 -7.61 4.28
N TYR A 55 17.24 -8.19 4.02
CA TYR A 55 15.96 -7.50 4.16
C TYR A 55 15.67 -7.10 5.62
N ARG A 56 15.92 -8.00 6.58
CA ARG A 56 15.75 -7.72 8.00
C ARG A 56 16.66 -6.60 8.52
N ASN A 57 17.92 -6.60 8.10
CA ASN A 57 18.89 -5.58 8.51
C ASN A 57 18.53 -4.22 7.90
N ALA A 58 18.13 -4.17 6.64
CA ALA A 58 17.64 -2.95 6.01
C ALA A 58 16.41 -2.39 6.73
N ALA A 59 15.42 -3.24 7.03
CA ALA A 59 14.23 -2.86 7.78
C ALA A 59 14.59 -2.26 9.15
N ARG A 60 15.47 -2.93 9.91
CA ARG A 60 15.92 -2.42 11.22
C ARG A 60 16.69 -1.11 11.10
N GLY A 61 17.56 -0.98 10.09
CA GLY A 61 18.31 0.24 9.85
C GLY A 61 17.41 1.43 9.52
N ILE A 62 16.39 1.22 8.69
CA ILE A 62 15.39 2.26 8.37
C ILE A 62 14.52 2.60 9.58
N LEU A 63 14.11 1.59 10.36
CA LEU A 63 13.32 1.80 11.58
C LEU A 63 14.06 2.63 12.62
N ALA A 64 15.39 2.51 12.68
CA ALA A 64 16.23 3.26 13.60
C ALA A 64 16.50 4.71 13.16
N MET A 65 16.10 5.08 11.94
CA MET A 65 16.28 6.46 11.44
C MET A 65 15.28 7.40 12.09
N PRO A 66 15.75 8.52 12.67
CA PRO A 66 14.87 9.53 13.26
C PRO A 66 14.11 10.34 12.19
N GLU A 67 14.65 10.40 10.98
CA GLU A 67 14.11 11.15 9.86
C GLU A 67 13.52 10.23 8.78
N PRO A 68 12.56 10.71 7.98
CA PRO A 68 12.07 9.97 6.82
C PRO A 68 13.20 9.67 5.83
N VAL A 69 13.34 8.41 5.41
CA VAL A 69 14.35 8.02 4.42
C VAL A 69 13.89 8.24 2.98
N GLY A 70 12.58 8.40 2.77
CA GLY A 70 11.99 8.62 1.44
C GLY A 70 12.68 9.72 0.62
N PRO A 71 12.93 10.91 1.17
CA PRO A 71 13.62 12.00 0.46
C PRO A 71 15.00 11.64 -0.08
N TYR A 72 15.78 10.80 0.61
CA TYR A 72 17.08 10.33 0.12
C TYR A 72 16.90 9.50 -1.16
N PHE A 73 15.95 8.56 -1.15
CA PHE A 73 15.67 7.72 -2.31
C PHE A 73 15.10 8.51 -3.48
N ALA A 74 14.21 9.46 -3.21
CA ALA A 74 13.61 10.33 -4.23
C ALA A 74 14.67 11.18 -4.96
N ARG A 75 15.72 11.63 -4.26
CA ARG A 75 16.85 12.36 -4.85
C ARG A 75 17.95 11.47 -5.41
N GLY A 76 17.78 10.13 -5.35
CA GLY A 76 18.82 9.18 -5.77
C GLY A 76 20.01 9.12 -4.80
N GLU A 77 19.91 9.72 -3.63
CA GLU A 77 20.95 9.76 -2.61
C GLU A 77 20.97 8.46 -1.80
N LYS A 78 22.10 8.17 -1.19
CA LYS A 78 22.24 7.02 -0.29
C LYS A 78 21.89 7.45 1.14
N PRO A 79 20.80 6.89 1.75
CA PRO A 79 20.52 7.17 3.15
C PRO A 79 21.63 6.60 4.05
N PRO A 80 21.86 7.18 5.24
CA PRO A 80 22.88 6.72 6.19
C PRO A 80 22.47 5.41 6.89
N VAL A 81 22.03 4.42 6.13
CA VAL A 81 21.64 3.08 6.58
C VAL A 81 22.70 2.08 6.15
N SER A 82 23.36 1.44 7.13
CA SER A 82 24.39 0.46 6.86
C SER A 82 23.85 -0.81 6.19
N GLY A 83 24.62 -1.41 5.27
CA GLY A 83 24.26 -2.69 4.66
C GLY A 83 23.21 -2.62 3.56
N LEU A 84 22.81 -1.43 3.11
CA LEU A 84 21.87 -1.24 2.02
C LEU A 84 22.57 -1.39 0.66
N GLY A 85 22.57 -2.62 0.12
CA GLY A 85 23.16 -2.92 -1.19
C GLY A 85 22.35 -2.31 -2.35
N GLU A 86 23.01 -2.17 -3.51
CA GLU A 86 22.44 -1.53 -4.71
C GLU A 86 21.09 -2.13 -5.16
N ARG A 87 20.97 -3.46 -5.15
CA ARG A 87 19.71 -4.13 -5.55
C ARG A 87 18.55 -3.78 -4.63
N LEU A 88 18.83 -3.67 -3.33
CA LEU A 88 17.80 -3.35 -2.34
C LEU A 88 17.43 -1.87 -2.40
N ARG A 89 18.44 -1.00 -2.62
CA ARG A 89 18.18 0.43 -2.83
C ARG A 89 17.23 0.68 -4.00
N ARG A 90 17.47 0.07 -5.18
CA ARG A 90 16.58 0.20 -6.34
C ARG A 90 15.13 -0.17 -6.04
N LYS A 91 14.92 -1.28 -5.31
CA LYS A 91 13.58 -1.72 -4.91
C LYS A 91 12.90 -0.73 -3.95
N ILE A 92 13.66 -0.20 -2.99
CA ILE A 92 13.11 0.81 -2.07
C ILE A 92 12.84 2.13 -2.82
N THR A 93 13.70 2.52 -3.76
CA THR A 93 13.45 3.69 -4.62
C THR A 93 12.15 3.53 -5.41
N GLU A 94 11.92 2.37 -6.01
CA GLU A 94 10.66 2.06 -6.71
C GLU A 94 9.47 2.25 -5.76
N LEU A 95 9.50 1.65 -4.58
CA LEU A 95 8.44 1.79 -3.57
C LEU A 95 8.19 3.24 -3.17
N VAL A 96 9.26 4.01 -2.98
CA VAL A 96 9.15 5.44 -2.57
C VAL A 96 8.56 6.30 -3.68
N LEU A 97 8.93 6.05 -4.93
CA LEU A 97 8.49 6.87 -6.07
C LEU A 97 7.11 6.48 -6.59
N THR A 98 6.74 5.20 -6.52
CA THR A 98 5.51 4.69 -7.13
C THR A 98 4.45 4.24 -6.12
N GLY A 99 4.82 4.09 -4.85
CA GLY A 99 3.97 3.49 -3.82
C GLY A 99 3.92 1.95 -3.87
N HIS A 100 4.53 1.33 -4.89
CA HIS A 100 4.54 -0.11 -5.15
C HIS A 100 5.96 -0.65 -5.25
N MET A 101 6.14 -1.95 -5.03
CA MET A 101 7.39 -2.65 -5.25
C MET A 101 7.10 -3.94 -6.01
N THR A 102 7.32 -3.93 -7.34
CA THR A 102 7.04 -5.06 -8.23
C THR A 102 7.54 -6.39 -7.66
N PHE A 103 8.75 -6.41 -7.13
CA PHE A 103 9.29 -7.63 -6.53
C PHE A 103 8.48 -8.14 -5.32
N TYR A 104 7.89 -7.26 -4.51
CA TYR A 104 7.06 -7.64 -3.38
C TYR A 104 5.70 -8.15 -3.84
N ASP A 105 5.12 -7.48 -4.82
CA ASP A 105 3.83 -7.82 -5.39
C ASP A 105 3.90 -9.20 -6.06
N ASP A 106 4.88 -9.44 -6.93
CA ASP A 106 5.16 -10.74 -7.55
C ASP A 106 5.38 -11.85 -6.49
N LEU A 107 6.19 -11.55 -5.46
CA LEU A 107 6.48 -12.51 -4.40
C LEU A 107 5.22 -12.89 -3.60
N CYS A 108 4.33 -11.95 -3.35
CA CYS A 108 3.04 -12.21 -2.70
C CYS A 108 2.13 -13.06 -3.60
N GLU A 109 2.06 -12.73 -4.88
CA GLU A 109 1.23 -13.46 -5.84
C GLU A 109 1.68 -14.92 -6.02
N GLU A 110 2.98 -15.13 -6.13
CA GLU A 110 3.57 -16.48 -6.30
C GLU A 110 3.49 -17.34 -5.03
N SER A 111 3.49 -16.71 -3.84
CA SER A 111 3.74 -17.43 -2.58
C SER A 111 2.53 -17.54 -1.66
N LEU A 112 1.52 -16.70 -1.85
CA LEU A 112 0.40 -16.58 -0.91
C LEU A 112 -0.93 -16.74 -1.63
N PRO A 113 -1.88 -17.50 -1.05
CA PRO A 113 -3.26 -17.53 -1.54
C PRO A 113 -3.92 -16.16 -1.58
N GLU A 114 -4.93 -16.00 -2.42
CA GLU A 114 -5.62 -14.72 -2.63
C GLU A 114 -6.27 -14.18 -1.35
N ASP A 115 -6.95 -15.02 -0.61
CA ASP A 115 -7.58 -14.70 0.68
C ASP A 115 -6.56 -14.21 1.73
N VAL A 116 -5.36 -14.81 1.75
CA VAL A 116 -4.26 -14.37 2.60
C VAL A 116 -3.76 -12.99 2.17
N ARG A 117 -3.66 -12.74 0.86
CA ARG A 117 -3.26 -11.43 0.32
C ARG A 117 -4.31 -10.36 0.63
N ASP A 118 -5.60 -10.68 0.54
CA ASP A 118 -6.68 -9.77 0.91
C ASP A 118 -6.59 -9.37 2.39
N LEU A 119 -6.39 -10.33 3.29
CA LEU A 119 -6.20 -10.04 4.71
C LEU A 119 -4.97 -9.16 5.01
N MET A 120 -3.92 -9.25 4.19
CA MET A 120 -2.72 -8.41 4.34
C MET A 120 -2.94 -6.93 3.98
N ARG A 121 -4.07 -6.56 3.40
CA ARG A 121 -4.46 -5.17 3.19
C ARG A 121 -4.78 -4.46 4.51
N VAL A 122 -5.13 -5.22 5.53
CA VAL A 122 -5.36 -4.68 6.87
C VAL A 122 -4.04 -4.27 7.51
N PRO A 123 -3.89 -3.03 8.00
CA PRO A 123 -2.69 -2.57 8.68
C PRO A 123 -2.23 -3.53 9.78
N HIS A 124 -0.94 -3.78 9.87
CA HIS A 124 -0.31 -4.70 10.82
C HIS A 124 -0.60 -6.19 10.62
N VAL A 125 -1.31 -6.56 9.55
CA VAL A 125 -1.49 -7.97 9.16
C VAL A 125 -0.40 -8.33 8.14
N GLY A 126 0.67 -8.95 8.62
CA GLY A 126 1.71 -9.51 7.75
C GLY A 126 1.40 -10.96 7.32
N PRO A 127 2.25 -11.56 6.45
CA PRO A 127 2.01 -12.90 5.88
C PRO A 127 1.72 -13.98 6.92
N ARG A 128 2.48 -14.01 8.03
CA ARG A 128 2.27 -14.99 9.11
C ARG A 128 0.93 -14.82 9.81
N THR A 129 0.54 -13.59 10.06
CA THR A 129 -0.74 -13.29 10.73
C THR A 129 -1.90 -13.65 9.82
N ALA A 130 -1.84 -13.27 8.53
CA ALA A 130 -2.86 -13.59 7.54
C ALA A 130 -3.02 -15.11 7.36
N LEU A 131 -1.93 -15.86 7.22
CA LEU A 131 -1.96 -17.32 7.15
C LEU A 131 -2.56 -17.98 8.40
N ARG A 132 -2.32 -17.40 9.58
CA ARG A 132 -2.94 -17.91 10.82
C ARG A 132 -4.42 -17.61 10.88
N LEU A 133 -4.84 -16.41 10.47
CA LEU A 133 -6.25 -16.05 10.38
C LEU A 133 -7.00 -17.00 9.44
N ALA A 134 -6.47 -17.22 8.24
CA ALA A 134 -7.08 -18.12 7.27
C ALA A 134 -7.00 -19.60 7.71
N GLY A 135 -5.82 -20.09 8.07
CA GLY A 135 -5.60 -21.53 8.29
C GLY A 135 -6.01 -22.04 9.67
N GLN A 136 -6.05 -21.22 10.72
CA GLN A 136 -6.38 -21.63 12.09
C GLN A 136 -7.74 -21.12 12.57
N LEU A 137 -8.20 -19.98 12.05
CA LEU A 137 -9.41 -19.32 12.52
C LEU A 137 -10.52 -19.28 11.46
N ASP A 138 -10.26 -19.84 10.28
CA ASP A 138 -11.21 -19.89 9.15
C ASP A 138 -11.69 -18.47 8.73
N ILE A 139 -10.79 -17.49 8.80
CA ILE A 139 -11.05 -16.09 8.45
C ILE A 139 -10.35 -15.80 7.13
N HIS A 140 -11.12 -15.69 6.04
CA HIS A 140 -10.64 -15.59 4.66
C HIS A 140 -10.92 -14.25 3.98
N SER A 141 -11.45 -13.26 4.71
CA SER A 141 -11.75 -11.95 4.14
C SER A 141 -11.72 -10.85 5.20
N VAL A 142 -11.58 -9.59 4.77
CA VAL A 142 -11.60 -8.43 5.67
C VAL A 142 -12.94 -8.28 6.41
N PRO A 143 -14.13 -8.46 5.77
CA PRO A 143 -15.39 -8.46 6.49
C PRO A 143 -15.51 -9.56 7.55
N ALA A 144 -15.00 -10.78 7.24
CA ALA A 144 -15.00 -11.88 8.21
C ALA A 144 -14.10 -11.58 9.41
N LEU A 145 -12.93 -10.94 9.15
CA LEU A 145 -12.03 -10.48 10.21
C LEU A 145 -12.71 -9.46 11.11
N LEU A 146 -13.41 -8.47 10.55
CA LEU A 146 -14.15 -7.48 11.33
C LEU A 146 -15.21 -8.15 12.21
N ALA A 147 -16.03 -9.04 11.63
CA ALA A 147 -17.04 -9.77 12.38
C ALA A 147 -16.45 -10.62 13.53
N ALA A 148 -15.25 -11.20 13.34
CA ALA A 148 -14.56 -11.95 14.38
C ALA A 148 -14.07 -11.04 15.52
N THR A 149 -13.59 -9.83 15.21
CA THR A 149 -13.18 -8.85 16.22
C THR A 149 -14.36 -8.31 17.01
N GLU A 150 -15.51 -8.08 16.39
CA GLU A 150 -16.76 -7.65 17.05
C GLU A 150 -17.26 -8.68 18.04
N ARG A 151 -17.11 -9.96 17.74
CA ARG A 151 -17.44 -11.08 18.65
C ARG A 151 -16.43 -11.27 19.77
N LEU A 152 -15.31 -10.51 19.75
CA LEU A 152 -14.20 -10.63 20.68
C LEU A 152 -13.57 -12.04 20.70
N SER A 153 -13.69 -12.77 19.59
CA SER A 153 -13.29 -14.18 19.50
C SER A 153 -11.81 -14.37 19.22
N LEU A 154 -11.07 -13.34 18.75
CA LEU A 154 -9.66 -13.47 18.44
C LEU A 154 -8.77 -13.54 19.69
N ARG A 155 -9.15 -12.85 20.76
CA ARG A 155 -8.36 -12.77 22.01
C ARG A 155 -8.18 -14.10 22.72
N ASP A 156 -9.02 -15.07 22.43
CA ASP A 156 -8.94 -16.43 23.00
C ASP A 156 -7.86 -17.28 22.30
N HIS A 157 -7.31 -16.78 21.19
CA HIS A 157 -6.27 -17.46 20.44
C HIS A 157 -4.88 -16.90 20.75
N TYR A 158 -3.92 -17.80 20.93
CA TYR A 158 -2.53 -17.43 21.22
C TYR A 158 -1.99 -16.41 20.20
N GLY A 159 -1.44 -15.30 20.71
CA GLY A 159 -0.86 -14.22 19.91
C GLY A 159 -1.83 -13.15 19.45
N PHE A 160 -3.12 -13.25 19.79
CA PHE A 160 -4.12 -12.21 19.59
C PHE A 160 -4.61 -11.71 20.96
N GLY A 161 -3.92 -10.76 21.57
CA GLY A 161 -4.39 -10.12 22.79
C GLY A 161 -5.39 -8.99 22.50
N PRO A 162 -6.05 -8.43 23.55
CA PRO A 162 -7.05 -7.37 23.39
C PRO A 162 -6.59 -6.17 22.55
N ARG A 163 -5.33 -5.73 22.72
CA ARG A 163 -4.77 -4.63 21.92
C ARG A 163 -4.56 -5.00 20.45
N SER A 164 -4.23 -6.27 20.16
CA SER A 164 -4.08 -6.74 18.77
C SER A 164 -5.43 -6.83 18.11
N GLU A 165 -6.43 -7.37 18.78
CA GLU A 165 -7.80 -7.47 18.29
C GLU A 165 -8.38 -6.09 17.98
N GLN A 166 -8.21 -5.11 18.89
CA GLN A 166 -8.65 -3.74 18.64
C GLN A 166 -7.99 -3.12 17.39
N ARG A 167 -6.67 -3.28 17.23
CA ARG A 167 -5.95 -2.77 16.04
C ARG A 167 -6.39 -3.45 14.75
N LEU A 168 -6.72 -4.74 14.81
CA LEU A 168 -7.24 -5.46 13.66
C LEU A 168 -8.65 -4.97 13.29
N ALA A 169 -9.51 -4.69 14.30
CA ALA A 169 -10.82 -4.11 14.07
C ALA A 169 -10.73 -2.72 13.41
N GLU A 170 -9.91 -1.82 13.96
CA GLU A 170 -9.68 -0.49 13.43
C GLU A 170 -9.13 -0.55 11.98
N GLY A 171 -8.17 -1.43 11.73
CA GLY A 171 -7.58 -1.63 10.41
C GLY A 171 -8.57 -2.20 9.40
N ALA A 172 -9.37 -3.19 9.78
CA ALA A 172 -10.40 -3.78 8.92
C ALA A 172 -11.47 -2.74 8.55
N LEU A 173 -11.94 -1.95 9.51
CA LEU A 173 -12.87 -0.84 9.26
C LEU A 173 -12.29 0.19 8.28
N ALA A 174 -11.02 0.55 8.42
CA ALA A 174 -10.37 1.51 7.52
C ALA A 174 -10.30 1.00 6.08
N VAL A 175 -9.99 -0.29 5.88
CA VAL A 175 -9.98 -0.91 4.55
C VAL A 175 -11.36 -0.89 3.91
N LEU A 176 -12.39 -1.33 4.64
CA LEU A 176 -13.77 -1.38 4.14
C LEU A 176 -14.34 0.01 3.86
N ALA A 177 -14.02 1.01 4.68
CA ALA A 177 -14.42 2.39 4.44
C ALA A 177 -13.77 2.96 3.17
N HIS A 178 -12.53 2.60 2.90
CA HIS A 178 -11.84 3.03 1.67
C HIS A 178 -12.46 2.38 0.42
N GLU A 179 -12.80 1.11 0.47
CA GLU A 179 -13.50 0.41 -0.62
C GLU A 179 -14.87 1.03 -0.91
N ALA A 180 -15.66 1.28 0.12
CA ALA A 180 -16.97 1.91 -0.03
C ALA A 180 -16.90 3.33 -0.65
N SER A 181 -15.78 4.04 -0.41
CA SER A 181 -15.55 5.37 -0.99
C SER A 181 -15.11 5.28 -2.46
N ALA A 182 -14.39 4.22 -2.84
CA ALA A 182 -13.95 4.01 -4.21
C ALA A 182 -15.11 3.58 -5.14
N ASP A 183 -16.03 2.77 -4.65
CA ASP A 183 -17.22 2.33 -5.41
C ASP A 183 -18.27 3.43 -5.60
N GLY A 184 -18.22 4.52 -4.83
CA GLY A 184 -19.18 5.62 -4.88
C GLY A 184 -18.98 6.64 -6.02
N ASP A 185 -17.85 6.60 -6.72
CA ASP A 185 -17.53 7.59 -7.78
C ASP A 185 -17.87 7.13 -9.21
N ASP A 186 -18.41 5.93 -9.38
CA ASP A 186 -18.86 5.38 -10.68
C ASP A 186 -20.37 5.45 -10.87
N THR A 187 -21.00 6.55 -10.45
CA THR A 187 -22.39 6.82 -10.83
C THR A 187 -22.40 7.38 -12.25
N PRO A 188 -22.87 6.63 -13.27
CA PRO A 188 -22.96 7.16 -14.61
C PRO A 188 -23.86 8.39 -14.63
N ALA A 189 -23.37 9.50 -15.20
CA ALA A 189 -24.12 10.72 -15.35
C ALA A 189 -25.48 10.42 -16.01
N PRO A 190 -26.59 11.00 -15.53
CA PRO A 190 -27.89 10.77 -16.14
C PRO A 190 -27.83 11.19 -17.62
N PRO A 191 -28.49 10.44 -18.54
CA PRO A 191 -28.49 10.77 -19.96
C PRO A 191 -29.06 12.18 -20.17
N PRO A 192 -28.52 12.97 -21.10
CA PRO A 192 -29.02 14.30 -21.39
C PRO A 192 -30.49 14.21 -21.78
N ALA A 193 -31.31 15.09 -21.19
CA ALA A 193 -32.72 15.20 -21.50
C ALA A 193 -32.92 15.39 -23.01
N PRO A 194 -33.95 14.76 -23.65
CA PRO A 194 -34.21 14.94 -25.09
C PRO A 194 -34.49 16.40 -25.38
N ALA A 195 -33.80 16.94 -26.36
CA ALA A 195 -33.99 18.29 -26.86
C ALA A 195 -35.46 18.49 -27.28
N ALA A 196 -36.08 19.50 -26.67
CA ALA A 196 -37.44 19.90 -27.06
C ALA A 196 -37.42 20.33 -28.55
N GLU A 197 -38.23 19.66 -29.37
CA GLU A 197 -38.45 20.03 -30.77
C GLU A 197 -39.09 21.44 -30.86
N PRO A 198 -38.65 22.29 -31.75
CA PRO A 198 -39.30 23.59 -31.95
C PRO A 198 -40.64 23.41 -32.65
N HIS A 199 -41.73 23.81 -31.94
CA HIS A 199 -43.07 23.88 -32.48
C HIS A 199 -43.15 24.95 -33.57
N LEU A 200 -43.28 24.55 -34.81
CA LEU A 200 -43.57 25.44 -35.93
C LEU A 200 -45.03 25.86 -35.89
N PRO A 201 -45.37 27.17 -35.97
CA PRO A 201 -46.76 27.59 -36.10
C PRO A 201 -47.28 27.33 -37.53
N ALA A 202 -48.40 26.65 -37.63
CA ALA A 202 -49.14 26.49 -38.86
C ALA A 202 -49.77 27.84 -39.30
N ALA A 203 -49.59 28.17 -40.54
CA ALA A 203 -50.28 29.26 -41.24
C ALA A 203 -51.64 28.77 -41.77
#